data_0321ab7410fd52e7a649c9755273aab2
#
_entry.id   0321ab7410fd52e7a649c9755273aab2
#
_cell.length_a   1.000
_cell.length_b   1.000
_cell.length_c   1.000
_cell.angle_alpha   90.00
_cell.angle_beta   90.00
_cell.angle_gamma   90.00
#
_symmetry.space_group_name_H-M   'P 1'
#
loop_
_entity.id
_entity.type
_entity.pdbx_description
1 polymer ?
#
loop_
_entity_poly.entity_id
_entity_poly.type
_entity_poly.pdbx_seq_one_letter_code
_entity_poly.pdbx_strand_id
1 'polypeptide(L)'
;MAKYELLKQEGRAKRGTFHTVHGDIQTPVFMNVGTVGAIKGAVSTDDLKEIKCQVELSNTYHLHVRTGDKIIKELGGLHKFMVWDRPILTDSGGFQVFSLAGLRKIKEEGVYFNSHIDGAKIFMGPEESMQIQSNLGSTIAMAFDECPSSVADRQYVTNSVNRTARWLERCKKEMARLNSLPDTINKEQLLFGINQGAIYDDIRIDHAKRISELELDGYAVGGLAVGESHEEMYHILDETVPHLPVNKPTYLMGVGTPANILEGVERGIDFFDCVYPSRNGRHGHVYTNHGKLNLFNKKYQKDMRPIEEGCNCPACRTYSRAYIRHLLKAKEMLGMRLCVLHNLYFYNNMMEEIRDSLDAGRFASYKAEKLYGMTQGEQS
;
A
#
# COMPACT_ATOMS: atom_id res chain seq x y z
N MET A 1 -12.74 -16.97 15.80
CA MET A 1 -13.43 -16.01 14.94
C MET A 1 -12.73 -15.97 13.59
N ALA A 2 -13.43 -15.82 12.48
CA ALA A 2 -12.78 -15.57 11.19
C ALA A 2 -12.01 -14.23 11.27
N LYS A 3 -10.76 -14.21 10.78
CA LYS A 3 -9.94 -12.95 10.79
C LYS A 3 -10.51 -11.89 9.86
N TYR A 4 -11.17 -12.28 8.76
CA TYR A 4 -11.88 -11.38 7.84
C TYR A 4 -13.37 -11.67 7.87
N GLU A 5 -14.15 -10.68 8.24
CA GLU A 5 -15.61 -10.70 8.25
C GLU A 5 -16.13 -9.88 7.07
N LEU A 6 -16.73 -10.55 6.09
CA LEU A 6 -17.42 -9.90 4.98
C LEU A 6 -18.79 -9.41 5.46
N LEU A 7 -18.98 -8.11 5.56
CA LEU A 7 -20.21 -7.48 6.06
C LEU A 7 -21.23 -7.24 4.95
N LYS A 8 -20.77 -6.80 3.77
CA LYS A 8 -21.61 -6.50 2.63
C LYS A 8 -20.86 -6.64 1.31
N GLN A 9 -21.61 -6.90 0.24
CA GLN A 9 -21.08 -7.00 -1.11
C GLN A 9 -22.05 -6.34 -2.11
N GLU A 10 -21.49 -5.54 -3.04
CA GLU A 10 -22.20 -4.95 -4.16
C GLU A 10 -21.44 -5.30 -5.45
N GLY A 11 -21.99 -6.21 -6.27
CA GLY A 11 -21.19 -6.83 -7.34
C GLY A 11 -20.00 -7.60 -6.79
N ARG A 12 -18.76 -7.22 -7.17
CA ARG A 12 -17.53 -7.74 -6.59
C ARG A 12 -16.95 -6.86 -5.49
N ALA A 13 -17.45 -5.64 -5.35
CA ALA A 13 -17.00 -4.73 -4.29
C ALA A 13 -17.40 -5.25 -2.92
N LYS A 14 -16.45 -5.26 -1.99
CA LYS A 14 -16.60 -5.86 -0.65
C LYS A 14 -16.50 -4.79 0.43
N ARG A 15 -17.34 -4.89 1.44
CA ARG A 15 -17.27 -4.18 2.71
C ARG A 15 -16.99 -5.19 3.81
N GLY A 16 -15.88 -5.06 4.52
CA GLY A 16 -15.53 -6.03 5.55
C GLY A 16 -14.78 -5.42 6.72
N THR A 17 -14.54 -6.27 7.73
CA THR A 17 -13.66 -5.99 8.87
C THR A 17 -12.58 -7.04 8.93
N PHE A 18 -11.32 -6.61 9.00
CA PHE A 18 -10.19 -7.50 9.19
C PHE A 18 -9.65 -7.35 10.60
N HIS A 19 -9.85 -8.39 11.41
CA HIS A 19 -9.48 -8.42 12.83
C HIS A 19 -8.00 -8.74 12.99
N THR A 20 -7.29 -7.89 13.75
CA THR A 20 -5.85 -8.06 14.02
C THR A 20 -5.53 -7.80 15.48
N VAL A 21 -4.34 -8.21 15.93
CA VAL A 21 -3.87 -7.98 17.30
C VAL A 21 -3.62 -6.49 17.61
N HIS A 22 -3.50 -5.65 16.59
CA HIS A 22 -3.29 -4.21 16.73
C HIS A 22 -4.55 -3.39 16.39
N GLY A 23 -5.71 -4.03 16.40
CA GLY A 23 -7.02 -3.43 16.12
C GLY A 23 -7.63 -3.88 14.80
N ASP A 24 -8.88 -3.51 14.61
CA ASP A 24 -9.67 -3.85 13.45
C ASP A 24 -9.39 -2.91 12.29
N ILE A 25 -9.32 -3.46 11.09
CA ILE A 25 -9.19 -2.72 9.83
C ILE A 25 -10.53 -2.77 9.10
N GLN A 26 -11.14 -1.61 8.89
CA GLN A 26 -12.35 -1.47 8.10
C GLN A 26 -11.98 -1.40 6.61
N THR A 27 -12.45 -2.36 5.83
CA THR A 27 -12.16 -2.42 4.38
C THR A 27 -13.32 -1.95 3.52
N PRO A 28 -13.10 -1.37 2.33
CA PRO A 28 -11.79 -1.10 1.72
C PRO A 28 -10.96 -0.05 2.49
N VAL A 29 -9.63 -0.15 2.41
CA VAL A 29 -8.69 0.72 3.13
C VAL A 29 -7.51 1.15 2.26
N PHE A 30 -7.04 2.38 2.48
CA PHE A 30 -5.78 2.88 1.93
C PHE A 30 -4.71 2.88 3.03
N MET A 31 -3.57 2.23 2.77
CA MET A 31 -2.43 2.18 3.66
C MET A 31 -1.47 3.34 3.36
N ASN A 32 -1.21 4.16 4.36
CA ASN A 32 -0.31 5.30 4.20
C ASN A 32 1.16 4.84 4.22
N VAL A 33 1.92 5.16 3.16
CA VAL A 33 3.27 4.60 2.96
C VAL A 33 4.31 5.39 3.75
N GLY A 34 4.82 4.78 4.80
CA GLY A 34 5.89 5.27 5.66
C GLY A 34 7.18 4.48 5.49
N THR A 35 7.84 4.59 4.38
CA THR A 35 9.00 3.83 3.89
C THR A 35 10.00 3.36 4.97
N VAL A 36 10.30 4.22 5.94
CA VAL A 36 11.28 3.94 7.03
C VAL A 36 10.65 4.11 8.41
N GLY A 37 9.40 3.71 8.59
CA GLY A 37 8.64 3.98 9.80
C GLY A 37 8.22 5.45 9.93
N ALA A 38 8.18 6.18 8.82
CA ALA A 38 7.74 7.57 8.77
C ALA A 38 7.33 7.96 7.35
N ILE A 39 6.29 8.77 7.21
CA ILE A 39 5.86 9.27 5.91
C ILE A 39 6.69 10.48 5.50
N LYS A 40 7.25 10.43 4.30
CA LYS A 40 7.99 11.56 3.74
C LYS A 40 7.08 12.79 3.61
N GLY A 41 7.43 13.86 4.30
CA GLY A 41 6.63 15.09 4.39
C GLY A 41 6.42 15.53 5.82
N ALA A 42 7.24 15.02 6.76
CA ALA A 42 7.22 15.37 8.18
C ALA A 42 5.84 15.12 8.85
N VAL A 43 5.26 13.96 8.58
CA VAL A 43 4.00 13.51 9.17
C VAL A 43 4.32 12.66 10.40
N SER A 44 3.83 13.09 11.56
CA SER A 44 3.97 12.35 12.82
C SER A 44 2.90 11.26 12.96
N THR A 45 3.05 10.40 13.96
CA THR A 45 2.02 9.40 14.31
C THR A 45 0.72 10.05 14.80
N ASP A 46 0.80 11.20 15.48
CA ASP A 46 -0.38 11.97 15.87
C ASP A 46 -1.10 12.54 14.64
N ASP A 47 -0.35 13.07 13.67
CA ASP A 47 -0.91 13.49 12.38
C ASP A 47 -1.62 12.32 11.68
N LEU A 48 -1.02 11.12 11.67
CA LEU A 48 -1.62 9.93 11.06
C LEU A 48 -2.97 9.58 11.72
N LYS A 49 -3.06 9.69 13.04
CA LYS A 49 -4.32 9.49 13.78
C LYS A 49 -5.37 10.54 13.41
N GLU A 50 -4.97 11.80 13.33
CA GLU A 50 -5.86 12.91 12.97
C GLU A 50 -6.38 12.81 11.54
N ILE A 51 -5.57 12.33 10.59
CA ILE A 51 -5.98 12.11 9.20
C ILE A 51 -6.66 10.75 8.96
N LYS A 52 -7.12 10.08 10.01
CA LYS A 52 -7.89 8.82 9.94
C LYS A 52 -7.12 7.63 9.34
N CYS A 53 -5.80 7.59 9.44
CA CYS A 53 -5.01 6.46 9.01
C CYS A 53 -5.35 5.22 9.85
N GLN A 54 -5.75 4.11 9.21
CA GLN A 54 -6.00 2.85 9.89
C GLN A 54 -4.76 1.94 9.87
N VAL A 55 -4.04 1.93 8.75
CA VAL A 55 -2.89 1.04 8.52
C VAL A 55 -1.73 1.86 7.96
N GLU A 56 -0.57 1.73 8.58
CA GLU A 56 0.69 2.26 8.02
C GLU A 56 1.41 1.14 7.27
N LEU A 57 2.03 1.46 6.13
CA LEU A 57 2.88 0.54 5.38
C LEU A 57 4.34 0.94 5.49
N SER A 58 5.17 0.07 6.04
CA SER A 58 6.63 0.25 6.13
C SER A 58 7.39 -0.71 5.22
N ASN A 59 8.54 -0.25 4.70
CA ASN A 59 9.33 -1.05 3.77
C ASN A 59 10.42 -1.86 4.49
N THR A 60 10.32 -3.18 4.41
CA THR A 60 11.23 -4.17 5.01
C THR A 60 12.68 -3.94 4.62
N TYR A 61 12.97 -3.82 3.32
CA TYR A 61 14.33 -3.59 2.84
C TYR A 61 14.95 -2.30 3.39
N HIS A 62 14.20 -1.18 3.33
CA HIS A 62 14.72 0.10 3.79
C HIS A 62 14.99 0.13 5.30
N LEU A 63 14.15 -0.50 6.10
CA LEU A 63 14.36 -0.61 7.55
C LEU A 63 15.54 -1.51 7.88
N HIS A 64 15.69 -2.64 7.15
CA HIS A 64 16.81 -3.56 7.32
C HIS A 64 18.17 -2.89 7.05
N VAL A 65 18.31 -2.16 5.92
CA VAL A 65 19.60 -1.59 5.51
C VAL A 65 19.94 -0.25 6.17
N ARG A 66 19.01 0.42 6.83
CA ARG A 66 19.25 1.72 7.50
C ARG A 66 19.46 1.55 8.99
N THR A 67 18.37 1.38 9.73
CA THR A 67 18.42 1.20 11.19
C THR A 67 18.87 -0.22 11.55
N GLY A 68 18.39 -1.21 10.79
CA GLY A 68 18.56 -2.64 11.06
C GLY A 68 17.41 -3.21 11.87
N ASP A 69 16.83 -4.28 11.35
CA ASP A 69 15.69 -4.98 11.97
C ASP A 69 16.00 -5.55 13.36
N LYS A 70 17.25 -5.99 13.59
CA LYS A 70 17.70 -6.48 14.90
C LYS A 70 17.66 -5.39 15.97
N ILE A 71 18.11 -4.18 15.64
CA ILE A 71 18.05 -3.02 16.54
C ILE A 71 16.58 -2.68 16.85
N ILE A 72 15.71 -2.69 15.82
CA ILE A 72 14.27 -2.44 16.02
C ILE A 72 13.66 -3.52 16.91
N LYS A 73 14.06 -4.80 16.76
CA LYS A 73 13.64 -5.89 17.66
C LYS A 73 14.05 -5.62 19.11
N GLU A 74 15.30 -5.22 19.36
CA GLU A 74 15.81 -4.89 20.70
C GLU A 74 15.02 -3.75 21.34
N LEU A 75 14.53 -2.80 20.53
CA LEU A 75 13.70 -1.68 20.97
C LEU A 75 12.21 -2.05 21.12
N GLY A 76 11.85 -3.30 20.91
CA GLY A 76 10.50 -3.85 21.13
C GLY A 76 9.59 -3.82 19.91
N GLY A 77 10.17 -3.76 18.71
CA GLY A 77 9.46 -3.81 17.43
C GLY A 77 9.05 -2.45 16.89
N LEU A 78 8.56 -2.43 15.66
CA LEU A 78 8.29 -1.22 14.91
C LEU A 78 7.19 -0.36 15.54
N HIS A 79 6.15 -0.98 16.12
CA HIS A 79 5.08 -0.27 16.81
C HIS A 79 5.60 0.59 17.97
N LYS A 80 6.48 0.04 18.82
CA LYS A 80 7.10 0.82 19.91
C LYS A 80 8.09 1.85 19.38
N PHE A 81 8.88 1.49 18.37
CA PHE A 81 9.88 2.36 17.77
C PHE A 81 9.26 3.61 17.15
N MET A 82 8.11 3.47 16.45
CA MET A 82 7.37 4.57 15.83
C MET A 82 6.38 5.28 16.77
N VAL A 83 6.09 4.69 17.94
CA VAL A 83 4.96 5.10 18.80
C VAL A 83 3.63 5.03 18.03
N TRP A 84 3.40 3.91 17.33
CA TRP A 84 2.19 3.66 16.55
C TRP A 84 1.43 2.46 17.13
N ASP A 85 0.14 2.64 17.41
CA ASP A 85 -0.71 1.66 18.12
C ASP A 85 -1.74 0.96 17.22
N ARG A 86 -1.70 1.23 15.91
CA ARG A 86 -2.61 0.63 14.92
C ARG A 86 -1.86 -0.33 14.01
N PRO A 87 -2.57 -1.11 13.16
CA PRO A 87 -1.93 -2.06 12.25
C PRO A 87 -0.81 -1.47 11.40
N ILE A 88 0.24 -2.27 11.20
CA ILE A 88 1.34 -2.02 10.25
C ILE A 88 1.41 -3.19 9.29
N LEU A 89 1.47 -2.91 7.99
CA LEU A 89 1.86 -3.88 6.99
C LEU A 89 3.32 -3.62 6.61
N THR A 90 4.14 -4.68 6.58
CA THR A 90 5.48 -4.62 5.97
C THR A 90 5.49 -5.32 4.63
N ASP A 91 6.07 -4.66 3.62
CA ASP A 91 6.27 -5.28 2.31
C ASP A 91 7.30 -6.42 2.37
N SER A 92 7.40 -7.20 1.29
CA SER A 92 8.34 -8.33 1.23
C SER A 92 9.82 -7.91 1.15
N GLY A 93 10.10 -6.67 0.76
CA GLY A 93 11.43 -6.20 0.34
C GLY A 93 11.78 -6.60 -1.10
N GLY A 94 11.03 -7.51 -1.72
CA GLY A 94 11.30 -8.05 -3.06
C GLY A 94 11.34 -6.96 -4.13
N PHE A 95 10.30 -6.12 -4.21
CA PHE A 95 10.25 -5.05 -5.22
C PHE A 95 11.46 -4.11 -5.15
N GLN A 96 11.92 -3.70 -3.95
CA GLN A 96 13.08 -2.85 -3.79
C GLN A 96 14.36 -3.54 -4.24
N VAL A 97 14.50 -4.82 -3.97
CA VAL A 97 15.60 -5.66 -4.49
C VAL A 97 15.58 -5.69 -6.02
N PHE A 98 14.40 -5.79 -6.63
CA PHE A 98 14.27 -5.81 -8.09
C PHE A 98 14.40 -4.44 -8.75
N SER A 99 13.96 -3.37 -8.10
CA SER A 99 13.96 -2.01 -8.68
C SER A 99 15.24 -1.20 -8.41
N LEU A 100 15.91 -1.42 -7.27
CA LEU A 100 17.06 -0.60 -6.83
C LEU A 100 18.41 -1.28 -7.08
N ALA A 101 18.47 -2.59 -7.24
CA ALA A 101 19.70 -3.32 -7.44
C ALA A 101 20.09 -3.34 -8.92
N GLY A 102 21.11 -2.56 -9.29
CA GLY A 102 21.64 -2.55 -10.67
C GLY A 102 22.25 -3.90 -11.11
N LEU A 103 22.87 -4.63 -10.18
CA LEU A 103 23.40 -5.99 -10.39
C LEU A 103 22.80 -6.91 -9.33
N ARG A 104 21.94 -7.83 -9.78
CA ARG A 104 21.32 -8.85 -8.95
C ARG A 104 21.47 -10.24 -9.57
N LYS A 105 21.61 -11.24 -8.73
CA LYS A 105 21.61 -12.64 -9.14
C LYS A 105 20.48 -13.38 -8.45
N ILE A 106 19.47 -13.73 -9.22
CA ILE A 106 18.29 -14.48 -8.74
C ILE A 106 18.62 -15.97 -8.84
N LYS A 107 18.38 -16.69 -7.77
CA LYS A 107 18.50 -18.13 -7.66
C LYS A 107 17.29 -18.73 -6.97
N GLU A 108 17.25 -20.04 -6.87
CA GLU A 108 16.16 -20.74 -6.17
C GLU A 108 16.16 -20.44 -4.66
N GLU A 109 17.34 -20.32 -4.07
CA GLU A 109 17.47 -19.98 -2.64
C GLU A 109 17.01 -18.55 -2.30
N GLY A 110 17.19 -17.59 -3.22
CA GLY A 110 16.89 -16.18 -3.02
C GLY A 110 17.66 -15.27 -3.98
N VAL A 111 17.86 -14.01 -3.60
CA VAL A 111 18.48 -12.98 -4.43
C VAL A 111 19.74 -12.43 -3.77
N TYR A 112 20.83 -12.41 -4.52
CA TYR A 112 22.09 -11.75 -4.16
C TYR A 112 22.15 -10.41 -4.86
N PHE A 113 22.41 -9.34 -4.11
CA PHE A 113 22.49 -7.98 -4.64
C PHE A 113 23.37 -7.09 -3.76
N ASN A 114 23.61 -5.86 -4.22
CA ASN A 114 24.38 -4.89 -3.44
C ASN A 114 23.44 -3.82 -2.88
N SER A 115 23.64 -3.45 -1.62
CA SER A 115 22.97 -2.33 -0.98
C SER A 115 23.17 -1.04 -1.78
N HIS A 116 22.09 -0.31 -2.01
CA HIS A 116 22.14 0.99 -2.68
C HIS A 116 22.71 2.12 -1.78
N ILE A 117 22.95 1.82 -0.49
CA ILE A 117 23.44 2.80 0.49
C ILE A 117 24.98 2.79 0.53
N ASP A 118 25.55 1.61 0.69
CA ASP A 118 26.99 1.43 0.96
C ASP A 118 27.66 0.39 0.06
N GLY A 119 26.91 -0.22 -0.86
CA GLY A 119 27.41 -1.25 -1.77
C GLY A 119 27.66 -2.61 -1.12
N ALA A 120 27.32 -2.80 0.15
CA ALA A 120 27.49 -4.08 0.84
C ALA A 120 26.73 -5.21 0.15
N LYS A 121 27.32 -6.41 0.08
CA LYS A 121 26.64 -7.59 -0.47
C LYS A 121 25.57 -8.06 0.50
N ILE A 122 24.35 -8.21 -0.01
CA ILE A 122 23.18 -8.66 0.73
C ILE A 122 22.64 -9.91 0.03
N PHE A 123 22.23 -10.89 0.84
CA PHE A 123 21.38 -11.99 0.43
C PHE A 123 20.00 -11.79 1.06
N MET A 124 18.95 -11.98 0.29
CA MET A 124 17.57 -11.98 0.76
C MET A 124 16.79 -13.07 0.04
N GLY A 125 16.22 -13.95 0.81
CA GLY A 125 15.32 -15.00 0.37
C GLY A 125 14.06 -15.03 1.22
N PRO A 126 13.21 -16.02 1.03
CA PRO A 126 11.98 -16.17 1.80
C PRO A 126 12.21 -16.15 3.31
N GLU A 127 13.16 -16.93 3.80
CA GLU A 127 13.42 -17.04 5.24
C GLU A 127 13.99 -15.74 5.82
N GLU A 128 14.91 -15.08 5.11
CA GLU A 128 15.50 -13.80 5.52
C GLU A 128 14.43 -12.70 5.55
N SER A 129 13.58 -12.62 4.53
CA SER A 129 12.49 -11.66 4.49
C SER A 129 11.52 -11.87 5.67
N MET A 130 11.11 -13.10 5.94
CA MET A 130 10.24 -13.41 7.07
C MET A 130 10.91 -13.10 8.40
N GLN A 131 12.20 -13.43 8.57
CA GLN A 131 12.96 -13.11 9.78
C GLN A 131 13.04 -11.60 10.03
N ILE A 132 13.29 -10.81 8.99
CA ILE A 132 13.33 -9.33 9.09
C ILE A 132 11.96 -8.81 9.52
N GLN A 133 10.87 -9.24 8.87
CA GLN A 133 9.52 -8.80 9.19
C GLN A 133 9.07 -9.25 10.59
N SER A 134 9.49 -10.43 11.03
CA SER A 134 9.29 -10.90 12.40
C SER A 134 10.03 -10.04 13.44
N ASN A 135 11.27 -9.64 13.15
CA ASN A 135 12.04 -8.72 14.00
C ASN A 135 11.39 -7.32 14.07
N LEU A 136 10.82 -6.84 12.95
CA LEU A 136 10.05 -5.61 12.92
C LEU A 136 8.73 -5.73 13.71
N GLY A 137 8.16 -6.93 13.79
CA GLY A 137 6.94 -7.22 14.54
C GLY A 137 5.69 -6.59 13.94
N SER A 138 5.63 -6.45 12.59
CA SER A 138 4.46 -5.90 11.91
C SER A 138 3.21 -6.75 12.14
N THR A 139 2.04 -6.17 11.89
CA THR A 139 0.75 -6.86 11.98
C THR A 139 0.57 -7.83 10.83
N ILE A 140 0.89 -7.36 9.61
CA ILE A 140 0.78 -8.11 8.36
C ILE A 140 2.14 -8.11 7.68
N ALA A 141 2.62 -9.28 7.31
CA ALA A 141 3.83 -9.47 6.52
C ALA A 141 3.47 -9.93 5.10
N MET A 142 4.18 -9.40 4.10
CA MET A 142 4.07 -9.86 2.72
C MET A 142 5.06 -10.99 2.46
N ALA A 143 4.64 -12.03 1.76
CA ALA A 143 5.54 -13.09 1.32
C ALA A 143 6.58 -12.55 0.33
N PHE A 144 7.80 -13.10 0.40
CA PHE A 144 8.86 -12.75 -0.54
C PHE A 144 8.54 -13.28 -1.94
N ASP A 145 8.60 -12.40 -2.94
CA ASP A 145 8.20 -12.69 -4.32
C ASP A 145 9.23 -12.18 -5.33
N GLU A 146 9.13 -12.65 -6.55
CA GLU A 146 9.80 -12.09 -7.71
C GLU A 146 8.79 -11.33 -8.57
N CYS A 147 9.03 -10.03 -8.78
CA CYS A 147 8.20 -9.17 -9.61
C CYS A 147 8.82 -9.06 -11.02
N PRO A 148 8.37 -9.86 -12.01
CA PRO A 148 8.86 -9.75 -13.38
C PRO A 148 8.35 -8.47 -14.02
N SER A 149 9.14 -7.92 -14.96
CA SER A 149 8.72 -6.77 -15.77
C SER A 149 7.49 -7.12 -16.62
N SER A 150 6.59 -6.13 -16.85
CA SER A 150 5.44 -6.28 -17.74
C SER A 150 5.82 -6.66 -19.19
N VAL A 151 7.05 -6.31 -19.62
CA VAL A 151 7.59 -6.62 -20.96
C VAL A 151 8.47 -7.87 -20.98
N ALA A 152 8.53 -8.64 -19.90
CA ALA A 152 9.30 -9.88 -19.84
C ALA A 152 8.66 -10.96 -20.72
N ASP A 153 9.51 -11.81 -21.34
CA ASP A 153 9.01 -12.92 -22.15
C ASP A 153 8.27 -13.95 -21.30
N ARG A 154 7.35 -14.65 -21.94
CA ARG A 154 6.46 -15.61 -21.30
C ARG A 154 7.19 -16.71 -20.53
N GLN A 155 8.29 -17.24 -21.09
CA GLN A 155 9.04 -18.33 -20.45
C GLN A 155 9.69 -17.86 -19.16
N TYR A 156 10.26 -16.64 -19.17
CA TYR A 156 10.81 -16.02 -17.95
C TYR A 156 9.73 -15.82 -16.90
N VAL A 157 8.57 -15.25 -17.29
CA VAL A 157 7.44 -15.02 -16.37
C VAL A 157 6.95 -16.32 -15.76
N THR A 158 6.80 -17.39 -16.56
CA THR A 158 6.41 -18.72 -16.06
C THR A 158 7.40 -19.24 -15.01
N ASN A 159 8.71 -19.13 -15.27
CA ASN A 159 9.75 -19.56 -14.33
C ASN A 159 9.75 -18.74 -13.04
N SER A 160 9.58 -17.43 -13.17
CA SER A 160 9.50 -16.48 -12.05
C SER A 160 8.28 -16.77 -11.15
N VAL A 161 7.11 -16.96 -11.73
CA VAL A 161 5.87 -17.28 -11.02
C VAL A 161 5.98 -18.62 -10.28
N ASN A 162 6.54 -19.65 -10.93
CA ASN A 162 6.78 -20.94 -10.30
C ASN A 162 7.76 -20.85 -9.11
N ARG A 163 8.78 -20.00 -9.21
CA ARG A 163 9.70 -19.70 -8.09
C ARG A 163 8.98 -18.97 -6.97
N THR A 164 8.22 -17.93 -7.29
CA THR A 164 7.41 -17.17 -6.33
C THR A 164 6.47 -18.09 -5.55
N ALA A 165 5.82 -19.04 -6.21
CA ALA A 165 4.94 -20.00 -5.53
C ALA A 165 5.71 -20.90 -4.54
N ARG A 166 6.88 -21.41 -4.90
CA ARG A 166 7.74 -22.19 -3.98
C ARG A 166 8.28 -21.32 -2.82
N TRP A 167 8.63 -20.08 -3.12
CA TRP A 167 9.04 -19.11 -2.09
C TRP A 167 7.93 -18.80 -1.10
N LEU A 168 6.69 -18.72 -1.57
CA LEU A 168 5.53 -18.51 -0.70
C LEU A 168 5.34 -19.67 0.30
N GLU A 169 5.50 -20.93 -0.14
CA GLU A 169 5.46 -22.10 0.73
C GLU A 169 6.56 -22.04 1.82
N ARG A 170 7.77 -21.59 1.44
CA ARG A 170 8.89 -21.38 2.38
C ARG A 170 8.57 -20.25 3.36
N CYS A 171 8.03 -19.10 2.88
CA CYS A 171 7.58 -18.00 3.74
C CYS A 171 6.55 -18.47 4.77
N LYS A 172 5.54 -19.22 4.34
CA LYS A 172 4.49 -19.75 5.24
C LYS A 172 5.09 -20.64 6.33
N LYS A 173 5.99 -21.56 5.94
CA LYS A 173 6.66 -22.44 6.89
C LYS A 173 7.54 -21.67 7.87
N GLU A 174 8.31 -20.72 7.39
CA GLU A 174 9.21 -19.91 8.22
C GLU A 174 8.42 -18.99 9.17
N MET A 175 7.33 -18.36 8.72
CA MET A 175 6.48 -17.57 9.59
C MET A 175 5.89 -18.41 10.73
N ALA A 176 5.38 -19.60 10.44
CA ALA A 176 4.87 -20.50 11.47
C ALA A 176 5.95 -20.85 12.51
N ARG A 177 7.19 -21.10 12.07
CA ARG A 177 8.33 -21.33 12.95
C ARG A 177 8.62 -20.10 13.81
N LEU A 178 8.71 -18.92 13.20
CA LEU A 178 9.01 -17.65 13.89
C LEU A 178 7.93 -17.31 14.91
N ASN A 179 6.66 -17.42 14.55
CA ASN A 179 5.54 -17.15 15.46
C ASN A 179 5.51 -18.08 16.68
N SER A 180 6.15 -19.25 16.61
CA SER A 180 6.27 -20.20 17.75
C SER A 180 7.41 -19.87 18.73
N LEU A 181 8.34 -18.99 18.37
CA LEU A 181 9.49 -18.67 19.20
C LEU A 181 9.10 -17.80 20.40
N PRO A 182 9.76 -17.99 21.57
CA PRO A 182 9.40 -17.24 22.78
C PRO A 182 9.69 -15.74 22.70
N ASP A 183 10.72 -15.36 21.93
CA ASP A 183 11.23 -13.97 21.79
C ASP A 183 10.69 -13.24 20.56
N THR A 184 9.70 -13.78 19.88
CA THR A 184 9.02 -13.11 18.75
C THR A 184 8.19 -11.94 19.25
N ILE A 185 8.35 -10.78 18.59
CA ILE A 185 7.66 -9.54 18.93
C ILE A 185 6.14 -9.68 18.75
N ASN A 186 5.72 -10.19 17.59
CA ASN A 186 4.31 -10.44 17.28
C ASN A 186 4.11 -11.90 16.88
N LYS A 187 3.57 -12.71 17.79
CA LYS A 187 3.30 -14.14 17.57
C LYS A 187 2.06 -14.43 16.72
N GLU A 188 1.27 -13.40 16.46
CA GLU A 188 0.06 -13.47 15.65
C GLU A 188 0.24 -12.70 14.33
N GLN A 189 1.49 -12.55 13.86
CA GLN A 189 1.78 -11.89 12.59
C GLN A 189 1.11 -12.64 11.44
N LEU A 190 0.38 -11.89 10.59
CA LEU A 190 -0.41 -12.40 9.49
C LEU A 190 0.42 -12.45 8.21
N LEU A 191 0.12 -13.40 7.30
CA LEU A 191 0.83 -13.56 6.03
C LEU A 191 -0.11 -13.32 4.84
N PHE A 192 0.29 -12.40 3.95
CA PHE A 192 -0.33 -12.23 2.65
C PHE A 192 0.57 -12.81 1.55
N GLY A 193 0.00 -13.63 0.67
CA GLY A 193 0.66 -14.12 -0.55
C GLY A 193 0.49 -13.15 -1.70
N ILE A 194 1.41 -13.18 -2.67
CA ILE A 194 1.40 -12.27 -3.80
C ILE A 194 1.19 -13.04 -5.10
N ASN A 195 0.12 -12.74 -5.82
CA ASN A 195 -0.10 -13.19 -7.19
C ASN A 195 0.81 -12.38 -8.14
N GLN A 196 1.54 -13.09 -9.00
CA GLN A 196 2.38 -12.55 -10.06
C GLN A 196 2.02 -13.21 -11.40
N GLY A 197 2.45 -12.65 -12.53
CA GLY A 197 2.19 -13.20 -13.87
C GLY A 197 2.33 -12.17 -14.99
N ALA A 198 2.90 -10.98 -14.70
CA ALA A 198 3.00 -9.87 -15.65
C ALA A 198 1.63 -9.59 -16.31
N ILE A 199 1.56 -9.59 -17.65
CA ILE A 199 0.33 -9.33 -18.42
C ILE A 199 -0.33 -10.62 -18.96
N TYR A 200 0.09 -11.80 -18.51
CA TYR A 200 -0.41 -13.08 -19.02
C TYR A 200 -1.54 -13.63 -18.16
N ASP A 201 -2.77 -13.57 -18.64
CA ASP A 201 -3.98 -13.95 -17.92
C ASP A 201 -3.94 -15.39 -17.40
N ASP A 202 -3.60 -16.35 -18.24
CA ASP A 202 -3.55 -17.76 -17.88
C ASP A 202 -2.51 -18.06 -16.79
N ILE A 203 -1.35 -17.39 -16.81
CA ILE A 203 -0.33 -17.50 -15.76
C ILE A 203 -0.86 -16.89 -14.45
N ARG A 204 -1.53 -15.74 -14.52
CA ARG A 204 -2.15 -15.08 -13.38
C ARG A 204 -3.23 -15.95 -12.74
N ILE A 205 -4.12 -16.49 -13.55
CA ILE A 205 -5.24 -17.36 -13.13
C ILE A 205 -4.70 -18.63 -12.46
N ASP A 206 -3.75 -19.32 -13.11
CA ASP A 206 -3.11 -20.52 -12.55
C ASP A 206 -2.43 -20.24 -11.21
N HIS A 207 -1.67 -19.15 -11.13
CA HIS A 207 -1.00 -18.75 -9.90
C HIS A 207 -1.99 -18.34 -8.79
N ALA A 208 -3.08 -17.64 -9.14
CA ALA A 208 -4.11 -17.27 -8.16
C ALA A 208 -4.77 -18.52 -7.54
N LYS A 209 -5.11 -19.51 -8.36
CA LYS A 209 -5.65 -20.80 -7.88
C LYS A 209 -4.67 -21.51 -6.98
N ARG A 210 -3.40 -21.61 -7.40
CA ARG A 210 -2.35 -22.29 -6.64
C ARG A 210 -2.08 -21.66 -5.28
N ILE A 211 -1.97 -20.33 -5.20
CA ILE A 211 -1.71 -19.65 -3.91
C ILE A 211 -2.93 -19.70 -2.99
N SER A 212 -4.15 -19.77 -3.55
CA SER A 212 -5.39 -19.88 -2.78
C SER A 212 -5.48 -21.20 -1.99
N GLU A 213 -4.88 -22.28 -2.49
CA GLU A 213 -4.82 -23.57 -1.80
C GLU A 213 -3.97 -23.52 -0.51
N LEU A 214 -3.14 -22.51 -0.34
CA LEU A 214 -2.29 -22.36 0.85
C LEU A 214 -3.01 -21.76 2.07
N GLU A 215 -4.28 -21.40 1.95
CA GLU A 215 -5.11 -20.88 3.07
C GLU A 215 -4.43 -19.77 3.88
N LEU A 216 -3.95 -18.73 3.18
CA LEU A 216 -3.28 -17.59 3.79
C LEU A 216 -4.28 -16.64 4.49
N ASP A 217 -3.77 -15.64 5.22
CA ASP A 217 -4.58 -14.63 5.88
C ASP A 217 -5.15 -13.60 4.89
N GLY A 218 -4.48 -13.37 3.75
CA GLY A 218 -4.90 -12.52 2.65
C GLY A 218 -4.07 -12.73 1.40
N TYR A 219 -4.47 -12.09 0.31
CA TYR A 219 -3.85 -12.24 -1.00
C TYR A 219 -3.64 -10.88 -1.65
N ALA A 220 -2.51 -10.72 -2.33
CA ALA A 220 -2.22 -9.50 -3.07
C ALA A 220 -2.08 -9.79 -4.58
N VAL A 221 -2.40 -8.80 -5.39
CA VAL A 221 -2.08 -8.76 -6.81
C VAL A 221 -0.90 -7.80 -6.98
N GLY A 222 0.26 -8.35 -7.30
CA GLY A 222 1.50 -7.61 -7.48
C GLY A 222 1.89 -7.45 -8.96
N GLY A 223 2.94 -6.67 -9.24
CA GLY A 223 3.49 -6.49 -10.58
C GLY A 223 2.57 -5.75 -11.54
N LEU A 224 1.70 -4.88 -11.04
CA LEU A 224 0.88 -3.94 -11.79
C LEU A 224 1.30 -2.49 -11.47
N ALA A 225 0.85 -1.51 -12.27
CA ALA A 225 1.29 -0.11 -12.24
C ALA A 225 2.81 0.05 -12.45
N VAL A 226 3.42 -0.82 -13.26
CA VAL A 226 4.85 -0.84 -13.59
C VAL A 226 5.13 -0.60 -15.08
N GLY A 227 4.14 -0.08 -15.83
CA GLY A 227 4.30 0.32 -17.23
C GLY A 227 3.16 -0.07 -18.17
N GLU A 228 2.22 -0.90 -17.74
CA GLU A 228 0.99 -1.22 -18.48
C GLU A 228 0.00 -0.05 -18.44
N SER A 229 -0.97 -0.06 -19.35
CA SER A 229 -2.09 0.89 -19.36
C SER A 229 -3.07 0.61 -18.20
N HIS A 230 -3.92 1.59 -17.88
CA HIS A 230 -4.97 1.38 -16.89
C HIS A 230 -5.97 0.32 -17.34
N GLU A 231 -6.29 0.27 -18.62
CA GLU A 231 -7.20 -0.71 -19.22
C GLU A 231 -6.62 -2.13 -19.08
N GLU A 232 -5.33 -2.32 -19.34
CA GLU A 232 -4.65 -3.61 -19.13
C GLU A 232 -4.64 -4.02 -17.67
N MET A 233 -4.36 -3.07 -16.76
CA MET A 233 -4.43 -3.33 -15.32
C MET A 233 -5.84 -3.78 -14.90
N TYR A 234 -6.89 -3.09 -15.36
CA TYR A 234 -8.26 -3.46 -15.03
C TYR A 234 -8.66 -4.80 -15.61
N HIS A 235 -8.27 -5.10 -16.85
CA HIS A 235 -8.46 -6.42 -17.46
C HIS A 235 -7.82 -7.52 -16.63
N ILE A 236 -6.56 -7.35 -16.23
CA ILE A 236 -5.85 -8.34 -15.38
C ILE A 236 -6.56 -8.55 -14.03
N LEU A 237 -7.10 -7.48 -13.42
CA LEU A 237 -7.88 -7.62 -12.18
C LEU A 237 -9.18 -8.37 -12.43
N ASP A 238 -9.87 -8.12 -13.55
CA ASP A 238 -11.10 -8.81 -13.94
C ASP A 238 -10.88 -10.31 -14.12
N GLU A 239 -9.73 -10.71 -14.66
CA GLU A 239 -9.37 -12.12 -14.86
C GLU A 239 -8.80 -12.78 -13.59
N THR A 240 -8.08 -12.06 -12.75
CA THR A 240 -7.33 -12.65 -11.62
C THR A 240 -8.16 -12.74 -10.34
N VAL A 241 -8.83 -11.64 -9.96
CA VAL A 241 -9.49 -11.51 -8.64
C VAL A 241 -10.59 -12.57 -8.42
N PRO A 242 -11.38 -12.98 -9.43
CA PRO A 242 -12.38 -14.04 -9.24
C PRO A 242 -11.81 -15.40 -8.81
N HIS A 243 -10.52 -15.62 -8.96
CA HIS A 243 -9.82 -16.85 -8.56
C HIS A 243 -9.17 -16.78 -7.18
N LEU A 244 -9.28 -15.62 -6.49
CA LEU A 244 -8.86 -15.46 -5.10
C LEU A 244 -10.03 -15.67 -4.14
N PRO A 245 -9.81 -16.12 -2.89
CA PRO A 245 -10.88 -16.39 -1.94
C PRO A 245 -11.65 -15.12 -1.55
N VAL A 246 -12.96 -15.09 -1.81
CA VAL A 246 -13.83 -13.93 -1.51
C VAL A 246 -13.91 -13.61 -0.01
N ASN A 247 -13.75 -14.63 0.85
CA ASN A 247 -13.76 -14.52 2.31
C ASN A 247 -12.39 -14.18 2.92
N LYS A 248 -11.49 -13.64 2.09
CA LYS A 248 -10.17 -13.12 2.49
C LYS A 248 -9.98 -11.73 1.89
N PRO A 249 -9.18 -10.87 2.54
CA PRO A 249 -8.86 -9.57 1.96
C PRO A 249 -7.98 -9.72 0.73
N THR A 250 -8.24 -8.88 -0.27
CA THR A 250 -7.45 -8.78 -1.50
C THR A 250 -6.77 -7.41 -1.57
N TYR A 251 -5.47 -7.39 -1.81
CA TYR A 251 -4.64 -6.19 -1.84
C TYR A 251 -4.07 -5.94 -3.23
N LEU A 252 -4.30 -4.75 -3.79
CA LEU A 252 -3.68 -4.29 -5.03
C LEU A 252 -2.46 -3.42 -4.71
N MET A 253 -1.26 -3.94 -4.97
CA MET A 253 -0.01 -3.33 -4.54
C MET A 253 0.40 -2.13 -5.39
N GLY A 254 0.78 -1.03 -4.72
CA GLY A 254 1.34 0.16 -5.37
C GLY A 254 0.36 1.03 -6.14
N VAL A 255 -0.94 0.79 -6.02
CA VAL A 255 -2.02 1.48 -6.74
C VAL A 255 -2.90 2.27 -5.77
N GLY A 256 -3.23 3.49 -6.04
CA GLY A 256 -2.86 4.34 -7.16
C GLY A 256 -3.53 5.71 -7.08
N THR A 257 -4.05 6.20 -8.22
CA THR A 257 -4.87 7.41 -8.25
C THR A 257 -6.26 7.15 -7.63
N PRO A 258 -6.99 8.23 -7.25
CA PRO A 258 -8.37 8.05 -6.77
C PRO A 258 -9.27 7.24 -7.73
N ALA A 259 -9.11 7.45 -9.03
CA ALA A 259 -9.85 6.69 -10.05
C ALA A 259 -9.47 5.19 -10.03
N ASN A 260 -8.17 4.87 -9.96
CA ASN A 260 -7.72 3.48 -9.88
C ASN A 260 -8.24 2.77 -8.62
N ILE A 261 -8.34 3.48 -7.50
CA ILE A 261 -8.90 2.93 -6.25
C ILE A 261 -10.37 2.58 -6.44
N LEU A 262 -11.18 3.50 -7.00
CA LEU A 262 -12.61 3.25 -7.26
C LEU A 262 -12.80 2.05 -8.20
N GLU A 263 -12.00 1.97 -9.28
CA GLU A 263 -12.01 0.84 -10.22
C GLU A 263 -11.56 -0.47 -9.56
N GLY A 264 -10.56 -0.41 -8.67
CA GLY A 264 -10.08 -1.57 -7.92
C GLY A 264 -11.13 -2.09 -6.92
N VAL A 265 -11.79 -1.20 -6.18
CA VAL A 265 -12.87 -1.58 -5.24
C VAL A 265 -14.01 -2.29 -5.98
N GLU A 266 -14.45 -1.77 -7.15
CA GLU A 266 -15.47 -2.42 -7.98
C GLU A 266 -15.10 -3.85 -8.36
N ARG A 267 -13.79 -4.13 -8.52
CA ARG A 267 -13.24 -5.44 -8.88
C ARG A 267 -12.92 -6.35 -7.69
N GLY A 268 -13.26 -5.91 -6.46
CA GLY A 268 -13.13 -6.72 -5.26
C GLY A 268 -11.82 -6.52 -4.48
N ILE A 269 -11.12 -5.42 -4.70
CA ILE A 269 -9.92 -5.07 -3.94
C ILE A 269 -10.29 -4.40 -2.61
N ASP A 270 -9.66 -4.83 -1.53
CA ASP A 270 -9.88 -4.38 -0.16
C ASP A 270 -8.78 -3.46 0.38
N PHE A 271 -7.52 -3.66 -0.05
CA PHE A 271 -6.35 -2.94 0.43
C PHE A 271 -5.63 -2.26 -0.72
N PHE A 272 -5.19 -1.03 -0.49
CA PHE A 272 -4.45 -0.21 -1.44
C PHE A 272 -3.29 0.48 -0.75
N ASP A 273 -2.21 0.73 -1.47
CA ASP A 273 -1.14 1.64 -1.10
C ASP A 273 -0.64 2.40 -2.32
N CYS A 274 -0.16 3.60 -2.12
CA CYS A 274 0.58 4.32 -3.15
C CYS A 274 1.38 5.47 -2.54
N VAL A 275 2.55 5.74 -3.11
CA VAL A 275 3.35 6.92 -2.73
C VAL A 275 2.82 8.23 -3.32
N TYR A 276 1.86 8.19 -4.23
CA TYR A 276 1.36 9.37 -4.94
C TYR A 276 0.84 10.48 -4.03
N PRO A 277 0.01 10.21 -2.99
CA PRO A 277 -0.48 11.28 -2.12
C PRO A 277 0.65 12.09 -1.51
N SER A 278 1.60 11.42 -0.87
CA SER A 278 2.73 12.09 -0.22
C SER A 278 3.74 12.67 -1.24
N ARG A 279 4.01 11.96 -2.35
CA ARG A 279 4.91 12.44 -3.40
C ARG A 279 4.35 13.71 -4.06
N ASN A 280 3.09 13.70 -4.48
CA ASN A 280 2.43 14.86 -5.08
C ASN A 280 2.35 16.03 -4.10
N GLY A 281 1.97 15.79 -2.84
CA GLY A 281 1.93 16.81 -1.79
C GLY A 281 3.27 17.51 -1.60
N ARG A 282 4.37 16.76 -1.55
CA ARG A 282 5.72 17.33 -1.44
C ARG A 282 6.08 18.26 -2.61
N HIS A 283 5.43 18.11 -3.76
CA HIS A 283 5.61 18.95 -4.93
C HIS A 283 4.47 19.95 -5.14
N GLY A 284 3.69 20.24 -4.09
CA GLY A 284 2.61 21.22 -4.11
C GLY A 284 1.40 20.84 -4.98
N HIS A 285 1.30 19.57 -5.36
CA HIS A 285 0.13 19.02 -6.04
C HIS A 285 -0.82 18.38 -5.04
N VAL A 286 -2.07 18.85 -5.00
CA VAL A 286 -3.08 18.37 -4.06
C VAL A 286 -4.30 17.85 -4.78
N TYR A 287 -4.96 16.84 -4.18
CA TYR A 287 -6.18 16.23 -4.70
C TYR A 287 -7.40 16.88 -4.07
N THR A 288 -8.43 17.09 -4.88
CA THR A 288 -9.74 17.57 -4.41
C THR A 288 -10.85 16.78 -5.11
N ASN A 289 -12.09 16.93 -4.64
CA ASN A 289 -13.28 16.37 -5.31
C ASN A 289 -13.53 16.97 -6.70
N HIS A 290 -12.84 18.05 -7.03
CA HIS A 290 -12.92 18.74 -8.34
C HIS A 290 -11.65 18.54 -9.19
N GLY A 291 -10.80 17.57 -8.83
CA GLY A 291 -9.57 17.27 -9.54
C GLY A 291 -8.31 17.71 -8.81
N LYS A 292 -7.20 17.78 -9.53
CA LYS A 292 -5.87 18.01 -8.97
C LYS A 292 -5.45 19.46 -9.13
N LEU A 293 -5.01 20.10 -8.05
CA LEU A 293 -4.51 21.47 -8.05
C LEU A 293 -2.98 21.50 -7.96
N ASN A 294 -2.36 22.47 -8.65
CA ASN A 294 -0.94 22.79 -8.43
C ASN A 294 -0.84 24.13 -7.70
N LEU A 295 -0.56 24.08 -6.40
CA LEU A 295 -0.52 25.28 -5.56
C LEU A 295 0.64 26.23 -5.86
N PHE A 296 1.59 25.86 -6.72
CA PHE A 296 2.59 26.80 -7.25
C PHE A 296 2.01 27.81 -8.24
N ASN A 297 0.82 27.58 -8.80
CA ASN A 297 0.20 28.44 -9.79
C ASN A 297 -0.04 29.85 -9.26
N LYS A 298 0.18 30.87 -10.12
CA LYS A 298 0.04 32.28 -9.76
C LYS A 298 -1.38 32.66 -9.34
N LYS A 299 -2.40 31.96 -9.88
CA LYS A 299 -3.82 32.22 -9.54
C LYS A 299 -4.11 32.09 -8.02
N TYR A 300 -3.34 31.29 -7.29
CA TYR A 300 -3.53 31.11 -5.83
C TYR A 300 -2.79 32.14 -4.97
N GLN A 301 -2.10 33.10 -5.56
CA GLN A 301 -1.29 34.09 -4.82
C GLN A 301 -2.09 34.93 -3.83
N LYS A 302 -3.37 35.18 -4.13
CA LYS A 302 -4.29 35.96 -3.30
C LYS A 302 -5.54 35.16 -2.89
N ASP A 303 -5.51 33.83 -3.07
CA ASP A 303 -6.64 32.96 -2.79
C ASP A 303 -6.69 32.61 -1.30
N MET A 304 -7.63 33.22 -0.57
CA MET A 304 -7.81 33.01 0.86
C MET A 304 -8.65 31.77 1.19
N ARG A 305 -9.19 31.06 0.18
CA ARG A 305 -9.92 29.81 0.40
C ARG A 305 -8.96 28.71 0.88
N PRO A 306 -9.47 27.67 1.60
CA PRO A 306 -8.71 26.46 1.90
C PRO A 306 -8.35 25.69 0.61
N ILE A 307 -7.52 24.64 0.72
CA ILE A 307 -7.25 23.76 -0.44
C ILE A 307 -8.57 23.23 -1.02
N GLU A 308 -9.50 22.82 -0.16
CA GLU A 308 -10.84 22.38 -0.55
C GLU A 308 -11.86 22.86 0.49
N GLU A 309 -12.92 23.50 0.04
CA GLU A 309 -14.01 23.94 0.90
C GLU A 309 -14.78 22.73 1.45
N GLY A 310 -15.15 22.76 2.73
CA GLY A 310 -15.79 21.64 3.41
C GLY A 310 -14.85 20.50 3.83
N CYS A 311 -13.57 20.56 3.46
CA CYS A 311 -12.58 19.57 3.88
C CYS A 311 -12.17 19.78 5.34
N ASN A 312 -12.25 18.73 6.15
CA ASN A 312 -11.93 18.76 7.58
C ASN A 312 -10.48 18.41 7.92
N CYS A 313 -9.56 18.34 6.93
CA CYS A 313 -8.17 18.08 7.22
C CYS A 313 -7.50 19.24 7.99
N PRO A 314 -6.41 18.99 8.72
CA PRO A 314 -5.70 20.03 9.50
C PRO A 314 -5.28 21.24 8.65
N ALA A 315 -4.87 21.00 7.39
CA ALA A 315 -4.46 22.08 6.49
C ALA A 315 -5.64 22.96 6.08
N CYS A 316 -6.77 22.39 5.67
CA CYS A 316 -7.94 23.14 5.20
C CYS A 316 -8.66 23.91 6.31
N ARG A 317 -8.69 23.35 7.54
CA ARG A 317 -9.31 24.02 8.68
C ARG A 317 -8.58 25.30 9.10
N THR A 318 -7.31 25.45 8.73
CA THR A 318 -6.44 26.48 9.33
C THR A 318 -5.84 27.42 8.28
N TYR A 319 -5.46 26.89 7.10
CA TYR A 319 -4.60 27.64 6.19
C TYR A 319 -5.23 27.87 4.82
N SER A 320 -4.94 29.06 4.26
CA SER A 320 -5.36 29.42 2.89
C SER A 320 -4.39 28.89 1.83
N ARG A 321 -4.89 28.74 0.60
CA ARG A 321 -4.07 28.44 -0.57
C ARG A 321 -2.96 29.48 -0.78
N ALA A 322 -3.24 30.76 -0.53
CA ALA A 322 -2.26 31.85 -0.64
C ALA A 322 -1.08 31.63 0.32
N TYR A 323 -1.36 31.29 1.58
CA TYR A 323 -0.30 31.04 2.56
C TYR A 323 0.49 29.77 2.25
N ILE A 324 -0.19 28.66 1.92
CA ILE A 324 0.48 27.42 1.53
C ILE A 324 1.38 27.65 0.29
N ARG A 325 0.87 28.37 -0.72
CA ARG A 325 1.68 28.76 -1.89
C ARG A 325 2.91 29.58 -1.49
N HIS A 326 2.76 30.55 -0.59
CA HIS A 326 3.88 31.33 -0.08
C HIS A 326 4.94 30.44 0.53
N LEU A 327 4.57 29.51 1.42
CA LEU A 327 5.48 28.56 2.05
C LEU A 327 6.20 27.67 1.02
N LEU A 328 5.47 27.14 0.03
CA LEU A 328 6.05 26.32 -1.04
C LEU A 328 7.07 27.13 -1.87
N LYS A 329 6.77 28.40 -2.19
CA LYS A 329 7.69 29.29 -2.91
C LYS A 329 8.91 29.67 -2.09
N ALA A 330 8.74 29.84 -0.78
CA ALA A 330 9.83 30.10 0.17
C ALA A 330 10.63 28.82 0.52
N LYS A 331 10.21 27.65 0.00
CA LYS A 331 10.78 26.32 0.32
C LYS A 331 10.72 25.96 1.82
N GLU A 332 9.72 26.49 2.51
CA GLU A 332 9.45 26.12 3.90
C GLU A 332 8.84 24.72 3.99
N MET A 333 9.39 23.90 4.88
CA MET A 333 8.92 22.51 5.06
C MET A 333 7.45 22.43 5.46
N LEU A 334 6.92 23.42 6.17
CA LEU A 334 5.51 23.47 6.55
C LEU A 334 4.59 23.45 5.31
N GLY A 335 4.94 24.14 4.22
CA GLY A 335 4.14 24.13 2.99
C GLY A 335 4.00 22.73 2.40
N MET A 336 5.11 22.00 2.35
CA MET A 336 5.13 20.61 1.91
C MET A 336 4.30 19.71 2.85
N ARG A 337 4.50 19.84 4.17
CA ARG A 337 3.77 19.05 5.18
C ARG A 337 2.26 19.24 5.06
N LEU A 338 1.78 20.48 4.93
CA LEU A 338 0.35 20.79 4.80
C LEU A 338 -0.28 20.15 3.54
N CYS A 339 0.42 20.19 2.42
CA CYS A 339 -0.03 19.52 1.19
C CYS A 339 -0.07 17.98 1.36
N VAL A 340 0.92 17.40 2.03
CA VAL A 340 0.96 15.95 2.30
C VAL A 340 -0.18 15.55 3.22
N LEU A 341 -0.39 16.26 4.32
CA LEU A 341 -1.49 15.99 5.26
C LEU A 341 -2.85 16.06 4.57
N HIS A 342 -3.07 17.09 3.73
CA HIS A 342 -4.31 17.20 2.97
C HIS A 342 -4.52 15.99 2.04
N ASN A 343 -3.50 15.61 1.27
CA ASN A 343 -3.61 14.50 0.33
C ASN A 343 -3.87 13.15 1.03
N LEU A 344 -3.18 12.89 2.12
CA LEU A 344 -3.39 11.65 2.90
C LEU A 344 -4.79 11.63 3.52
N TYR A 345 -5.24 12.76 4.07
CA TYR A 345 -6.61 12.90 4.56
C TYR A 345 -7.63 12.65 3.44
N PHE A 346 -7.43 13.24 2.25
CA PHE A 346 -8.31 13.05 1.11
C PHE A 346 -8.47 11.57 0.75
N TYR A 347 -7.37 10.82 0.70
CA TYR A 347 -7.40 9.39 0.40
C TYR A 347 -8.09 8.59 1.51
N ASN A 348 -7.76 8.82 2.77
CA ASN A 348 -8.38 8.11 3.89
C ASN A 348 -9.87 8.41 4.00
N ASN A 349 -10.27 9.67 3.78
CA ASN A 349 -11.68 10.10 3.80
C ASN A 349 -12.45 9.50 2.61
N MET A 350 -11.86 9.45 1.42
CA MET A 350 -12.47 8.79 0.26
C MET A 350 -12.72 7.31 0.55
N MET A 351 -11.82 6.61 1.24
CA MET A 351 -12.05 5.22 1.65
C MET A 351 -13.22 5.10 2.66
N GLU A 352 -13.39 6.06 3.54
CA GLU A 352 -14.55 6.13 4.44
C GLU A 352 -15.86 6.31 3.63
N GLU A 353 -15.88 7.27 2.70
CA GLU A 353 -17.02 7.49 1.80
C GLU A 353 -17.35 6.24 0.96
N ILE A 354 -16.34 5.50 0.48
CA ILE A 354 -16.52 4.22 -0.21
C ILE A 354 -17.22 3.21 0.70
N ARG A 355 -16.75 3.03 1.93
CA ARG A 355 -17.38 2.10 2.89
C ARG A 355 -18.81 2.50 3.20
N ASP A 356 -19.09 3.77 3.45
CA ASP A 356 -20.43 4.29 3.70
C ASP A 356 -21.35 4.06 2.49
N SER A 357 -20.83 4.22 1.27
CA SER A 357 -21.59 3.97 0.04
C SER A 357 -21.92 2.48 -0.15
N LEU A 358 -20.97 1.59 0.20
CA LEU A 358 -21.20 0.13 0.20
C LEU A 358 -22.23 -0.26 1.27
N ASP A 359 -22.11 0.28 2.49
CA ASP A 359 -23.06 0.04 3.57
C ASP A 359 -24.47 0.51 3.19
N ALA A 360 -24.59 1.59 2.40
CA ALA A 360 -25.85 2.08 1.86
C ALA A 360 -26.34 1.36 0.59
N GLY A 361 -25.53 0.49 -0.03
CA GLY A 361 -25.86 -0.20 -1.31
C GLY A 361 -25.94 0.77 -2.50
N ARG A 362 -25.07 1.78 -2.55
CA ARG A 362 -25.04 2.82 -3.59
C ARG A 362 -23.62 3.09 -4.13
N PHE A 363 -22.74 2.12 -4.03
CA PHE A 363 -21.34 2.30 -4.44
C PHE A 363 -21.21 2.67 -5.92
N ALA A 364 -22.00 2.04 -6.81
CA ALA A 364 -21.95 2.34 -8.24
C ALA A 364 -22.27 3.82 -8.53
N SER A 365 -23.30 4.39 -7.89
CA SER A 365 -23.66 5.81 -8.06
C SER A 365 -22.61 6.72 -7.44
N TYR A 366 -22.10 6.40 -6.24
CA TYR A 366 -21.00 7.14 -5.61
C TYR A 366 -19.75 7.19 -6.49
N LYS A 367 -19.34 6.04 -7.05
CA LYS A 367 -18.20 5.95 -7.98
C LYS A 367 -18.39 6.90 -9.17
N ALA A 368 -19.57 6.85 -9.82
CA ALA A 368 -19.86 7.69 -10.98
C ALA A 368 -19.81 9.19 -10.63
N GLU A 369 -20.43 9.60 -9.52
CA GLU A 369 -20.44 10.97 -9.05
C GLU A 369 -19.02 11.46 -8.71
N LYS A 370 -18.23 10.64 -8.01
CA LYS A 370 -16.86 10.97 -7.61
C LYS A 370 -15.94 11.14 -8.83
N LEU A 371 -16.00 10.20 -9.77
CA LEU A 371 -15.23 10.29 -11.02
C LEU A 371 -15.62 11.51 -11.85
N TYR A 372 -16.92 11.78 -12.00
CA TYR A 372 -17.41 12.95 -12.70
C TYR A 372 -16.90 14.25 -12.03
N GLY A 373 -17.06 14.37 -10.70
CA GLY A 373 -16.59 15.54 -9.95
C GLY A 373 -15.11 15.84 -10.20
N MET A 374 -14.26 14.81 -10.17
CA MET A 374 -12.81 14.96 -10.37
C MET A 374 -12.42 15.40 -11.80
N THR A 375 -13.31 15.28 -12.80
CA THR A 375 -13.08 15.73 -14.18
C THR A 375 -13.50 17.20 -14.43
N GLN A 376 -14.34 17.78 -13.55
CA GLN A 376 -14.91 19.12 -13.77
C GLN A 376 -13.89 20.25 -13.61
N GLY A 377 -12.78 20.00 -12.92
CA GLY A 377 -11.83 21.05 -12.55
C GLY A 377 -12.39 22.00 -11.48
N GLU A 378 -11.58 22.98 -11.08
CA GLU A 378 -12.07 24.06 -10.21
C GLU A 378 -13.09 24.92 -10.97
N GLN A 379 -14.29 25.03 -10.43
CA GLN A 379 -15.17 26.11 -10.85
C GLN A 379 -14.51 27.44 -10.44
N SER A 380 -14.26 28.31 -11.41
CA SER A 380 -13.58 29.61 -11.28
C SER A 380 -14.37 30.59 -10.40
#